data_92da12da0904410506c20e20fc4fd48d
#
_entry.id   92da12da0904410506c20e20fc4fd48d
#
_cell.length_a   1.000
_cell.length_b   1.000
_cell.length_c   1.000
_cell.angle_alpha   90.00
_cell.angle_beta   90.00
_cell.angle_gamma   90.00
#
_symmetry.space_group_name_H-M   'P 1'
#
loop_
_entity.id
_entity.type
_entity.pdbx_description
1 polymer ?
#
loop_
_entity_poly.entity_id
_entity_poly.type
_entity_poly.pdbx_seq_one_letter_code
_entity_poly.pdbx_strand_id
1 'polypeptide(L)'
;MGFLRIGGKKLEQAADFLKDSKSLYELMVGRNVSDFRKITQFKNWTIGDVFGHLYVFNIAAVKTLESSAEFDNFFNPILEKLQAGRSFLQAQTPLLKHYDELELFEIWWESSLDVNEKYSNTDPKKRIKWAGPEMSARSSVTARQMETWAHGQEIFDRLGAVRNDGDHIQNIIHLGVATFGW
;
A
#
# COMPACT_ATOMS: atom_id res chain seq x y z
N MET A 1 29.49 10.30 -29.95
CA MET A 1 28.83 9.13 -29.35
C MET A 1 27.64 9.64 -28.55
N GLY A 2 26.45 9.57 -29.16
CA GLY A 2 25.23 10.06 -28.55
C GLY A 2 24.64 9.01 -27.62
N PHE A 3 24.53 9.32 -26.35
CA PHE A 3 23.72 8.54 -25.42
C PHE A 3 22.23 8.73 -25.76
N LEU A 4 21.63 7.76 -26.41
CA LEU A 4 20.18 7.62 -26.50
C LEU A 4 19.66 7.43 -25.08
N ARG A 5 19.13 8.49 -24.46
CA ARG A 5 18.20 8.37 -23.33
C ARG A 5 16.95 7.67 -23.86
N ILE A 6 16.85 6.38 -23.66
CA ILE A 6 15.59 5.65 -23.75
C ILE A 6 14.78 6.15 -22.53
N GLY A 7 14.04 7.22 -22.72
CA GLY A 7 13.08 7.73 -21.74
C GLY A 7 11.91 6.75 -21.68
N GLY A 8 12.04 5.67 -20.90
CA GLY A 8 10.91 4.83 -20.53
C GLY A 8 9.83 5.72 -19.90
N LYS A 9 8.60 5.65 -20.42
CA LYS A 9 7.47 6.39 -19.87
C LYS A 9 7.33 5.99 -18.40
N LYS A 10 7.57 6.93 -17.47
CA LYS A 10 7.40 6.67 -16.03
C LYS A 10 5.98 6.18 -15.78
N LEU A 11 5.84 5.25 -14.86
CA LEU A 11 4.53 4.70 -14.48
C LEU A 11 3.77 5.74 -13.66
N GLU A 12 2.85 6.46 -14.31
CA GLU A 12 2.07 7.58 -13.72
C GLU A 12 1.30 7.14 -12.47
N GLN A 13 0.80 5.89 -12.45
CA GLN A 13 0.07 5.32 -11.30
C GLN A 13 0.91 5.26 -10.01
N ALA A 14 2.24 5.22 -10.11
CA ALA A 14 3.11 5.30 -8.93
C ALA A 14 3.05 6.70 -8.29
N ALA A 15 2.97 7.75 -9.12
CA ALA A 15 2.79 9.11 -8.62
C ALA A 15 1.39 9.32 -8.00
N ASP A 16 0.36 8.68 -8.55
CA ASP A 16 -0.99 8.75 -8.01
C ASP A 16 -1.08 8.02 -6.65
N PHE A 17 -0.45 6.84 -6.52
CA PHE A 17 -0.28 6.18 -5.23
C PHE A 17 0.41 7.08 -4.20
N LEU A 18 1.48 7.80 -4.61
CA LEU A 18 2.20 8.68 -3.70
C LEU A 18 1.36 9.89 -3.28
N LYS A 19 0.48 10.40 -4.14
CA LYS A 19 -0.45 11.49 -3.77
C LYS A 19 -1.39 11.07 -2.64
N ASP A 20 -1.99 9.89 -2.72
CA ASP A 20 -2.86 9.38 -1.68
C ASP A 20 -2.08 9.11 -0.38
N SER A 21 -0.89 8.51 -0.49
CA SER A 21 -0.01 8.31 0.66
C SER A 21 0.38 9.63 1.31
N LYS A 22 0.72 10.65 0.53
CA LYS A 22 1.09 11.98 1.02
C LYS A 22 -0.08 12.69 1.72
N SER A 23 -1.29 12.60 1.16
CA SER A 23 -2.49 13.16 1.79
C SER A 23 -2.73 12.56 3.18
N LEU A 24 -2.54 11.24 3.31
CA LEU A 24 -2.66 10.54 4.57
C LEU A 24 -1.50 10.87 5.53
N TYR A 25 -0.28 11.02 5.03
CA TYR A 25 0.87 11.47 5.82
C TYR A 25 0.63 12.87 6.39
N GLU A 26 0.22 13.82 5.56
CA GLU A 26 -0.06 15.20 5.96
C GLU A 26 -1.19 15.30 7.00
N LEU A 27 -2.18 14.40 6.95
CA LEU A 27 -3.23 14.31 7.95
C LEU A 27 -2.69 13.89 9.32
N MET A 28 -1.67 13.03 9.36
CA MET A 28 -1.23 12.35 10.58
C MET A 28 0.10 12.88 11.16
N VAL A 29 0.93 13.53 10.36
CA VAL A 29 2.22 14.05 10.83
C VAL A 29 2.03 15.03 12.01
N GLY A 30 2.83 14.84 13.06
CA GLY A 30 2.78 15.67 14.26
C GLY A 30 1.62 15.36 15.22
N ARG A 31 0.80 14.34 14.97
CA ARG A 31 -0.25 13.90 15.90
C ARG A 31 0.32 13.09 17.06
N ASN A 32 -0.43 13.07 18.15
CA ASN A 32 -0.06 12.31 19.35
C ASN A 32 -0.36 10.82 19.19
N VAL A 33 0.36 9.97 19.94
CA VAL A 33 0.14 8.51 20.01
C VAL A 33 -1.34 8.15 20.26
N SER A 34 -2.05 8.95 21.08
CA SER A 34 -3.48 8.74 21.36
C SER A 34 -4.37 8.80 20.10
N ASP A 35 -3.97 9.54 19.07
CA ASP A 35 -4.69 9.57 17.80
C ASP A 35 -4.52 8.25 17.04
N PHE A 36 -3.35 7.66 17.08
CA PHE A 36 -3.07 6.36 16.45
C PHE A 36 -3.82 5.20 17.12
N ARG A 37 -4.19 5.34 18.38
CA ARG A 37 -4.99 4.35 19.14
C ARG A 37 -6.50 4.49 18.95
N LYS A 38 -6.97 5.49 18.22
CA LYS A 38 -8.39 5.63 17.88
C LYS A 38 -8.84 4.49 16.98
N ILE A 39 -9.99 3.88 17.34
CA ILE A 39 -10.60 2.78 16.62
C ILE A 39 -11.35 3.33 15.40
N THR A 40 -11.08 2.79 14.21
CA THR A 40 -11.81 3.05 12.98
C THR A 40 -13.08 2.19 12.89
N GLN A 41 -13.95 2.45 11.91
CA GLN A 41 -15.12 1.61 11.65
C GLN A 41 -14.76 0.29 10.94
N PHE A 42 -13.60 0.24 10.29
CA PHE A 42 -13.15 -0.96 9.62
C PHE A 42 -12.66 -2.02 10.63
N LYS A 43 -13.46 -3.06 10.83
CA LYS A 43 -13.13 -4.23 11.68
C LYS A 43 -12.64 -3.88 13.09
N ASN A 44 -12.96 -2.71 13.60
CA ASN A 44 -12.46 -2.16 14.87
C ASN A 44 -10.92 -2.06 14.93
N TRP A 45 -10.25 -1.87 13.79
CA TRP A 45 -8.81 -1.63 13.77
C TRP A 45 -8.50 -0.23 14.32
N THR A 46 -7.40 -0.12 15.02
CA THR A 46 -6.84 1.19 15.36
C THR A 46 -6.23 1.85 14.13
N ILE A 47 -6.04 3.16 14.18
CA ILE A 47 -5.30 3.88 13.12
C ILE A 47 -3.89 3.32 12.98
N GLY A 48 -3.22 2.94 14.08
CA GLY A 48 -1.91 2.27 14.06
C GLY A 48 -1.96 0.91 13.34
N ASP A 49 -3.02 0.10 13.56
CA ASP A 49 -3.20 -1.17 12.84
C ASP A 49 -3.34 -0.95 11.32
N VAL A 50 -4.00 0.12 10.90
CA VAL A 50 -4.11 0.48 9.48
C VAL A 50 -2.73 0.79 8.90
N PHE A 51 -1.90 1.59 9.57
CA PHE A 51 -0.55 1.87 9.10
C PHE A 51 0.33 0.62 9.04
N GLY A 52 0.25 -0.24 10.05
CA GLY A 52 0.95 -1.53 10.04
C GLY A 52 0.53 -2.39 8.85
N HIS A 53 -0.77 -2.46 8.55
CA HIS A 53 -1.30 -3.19 7.41
C HIS A 53 -0.79 -2.61 6.08
N LEU A 54 -0.89 -1.30 5.90
CA LEU A 54 -0.43 -0.62 4.69
C LEU A 54 1.09 -0.81 4.48
N TYR A 55 1.88 -0.76 5.56
CA TYR A 55 3.32 -1.02 5.53
C TYR A 55 3.64 -2.43 5.03
N VAL A 56 3.04 -3.46 5.62
CA VAL A 56 3.28 -4.86 5.22
C VAL A 56 3.01 -5.07 3.74
N PHE A 57 1.92 -4.50 3.22
CA PHE A 57 1.59 -4.64 1.80
C PHE A 57 2.45 -3.76 0.88
N ASN A 58 3.01 -2.66 1.36
CA ASN A 58 4.03 -1.92 0.63
C ASN A 58 5.31 -2.74 0.48
N ILE A 59 5.76 -3.40 1.56
CA ILE A 59 6.92 -4.32 1.50
C ILE A 59 6.65 -5.47 0.54
N ALA A 60 5.48 -6.11 0.60
CA ALA A 60 5.09 -7.17 -0.34
C ALA A 60 5.15 -6.69 -1.81
N ALA A 61 4.67 -5.47 -2.08
CA ALA A 61 4.69 -4.86 -3.40
C ALA A 61 6.12 -4.58 -3.91
N VAL A 62 7.03 -4.22 -3.02
CA VAL A 62 8.46 -4.06 -3.36
C VAL A 62 9.09 -5.42 -3.61
N LYS A 63 8.87 -6.40 -2.74
CA LYS A 63 9.43 -7.75 -2.86
C LYS A 63 9.04 -8.45 -4.15
N THR A 64 7.81 -8.29 -4.62
CA THR A 64 7.39 -8.87 -5.90
C THR A 64 8.09 -8.26 -7.13
N LEU A 65 8.56 -7.01 -7.04
CA LEU A 65 9.38 -6.40 -8.10
C LEU A 65 10.79 -7.00 -8.14
N GLU A 66 11.33 -7.40 -7.00
CA GLU A 66 12.64 -8.05 -6.89
C GLU A 66 12.58 -9.43 -7.54
N SER A 67 11.75 -10.33 -7.04
CA SER A 67 11.48 -11.65 -7.64
C SER A 67 10.24 -12.31 -7.03
N SER A 68 9.72 -13.34 -7.70
CA SER A 68 8.66 -14.19 -7.13
C SER A 68 9.12 -14.90 -5.86
N ALA A 69 10.40 -15.30 -5.77
CA ALA A 69 10.95 -15.96 -4.59
C ALA A 69 11.01 -15.00 -3.39
N GLU A 70 11.42 -13.76 -3.59
CA GLU A 70 11.44 -12.75 -2.52
C GLU A 70 10.02 -12.44 -2.01
N PHE A 71 9.05 -12.37 -2.92
CA PHE A 71 7.65 -12.24 -2.53
C PHE A 71 7.18 -13.43 -1.69
N ASP A 72 7.47 -14.66 -2.13
CA ASP A 72 7.08 -15.88 -1.42
C ASP A 72 7.72 -15.96 -0.03
N ASN A 73 9.00 -15.70 0.06
CA ASN A 73 9.73 -15.70 1.33
C ASN A 73 9.12 -14.72 2.34
N PHE A 74 8.66 -13.57 1.87
CA PHE A 74 8.04 -12.57 2.72
C PHE A 74 6.57 -12.89 3.05
N PHE A 75 5.79 -13.31 2.06
CA PHE A 75 4.33 -13.37 2.18
C PHE A 75 3.78 -14.73 2.62
N ASN A 76 4.46 -15.85 2.31
CA ASN A 76 3.98 -17.18 2.69
C ASN A 76 3.74 -17.35 4.20
N PRO A 77 4.59 -16.84 5.11
CA PRO A 77 4.31 -16.93 6.54
C PRO A 77 3.01 -16.20 6.98
N ILE A 78 2.61 -15.16 6.26
CA ILE A 78 1.33 -14.46 6.46
C ILE A 78 0.20 -15.33 5.92
N LEU A 79 0.35 -15.83 4.69
CA LEU A 79 -0.65 -16.64 4.00
C LEU A 79 -0.98 -17.92 4.79
N GLU A 80 0.01 -18.63 5.30
CA GLU A 80 -0.16 -19.82 6.14
C GLU A 80 -1.04 -19.54 7.37
N LYS A 81 -0.82 -18.41 8.03
CA LYS A 81 -1.64 -18.01 9.19
C LYS A 81 -3.07 -17.67 8.79
N LEU A 82 -3.26 -16.98 7.65
CA LEU A 82 -4.60 -16.69 7.12
C LEU A 82 -5.34 -17.98 6.78
N GLN A 83 -4.67 -18.96 6.14
CA GLN A 83 -5.22 -20.28 5.83
C GLN A 83 -5.56 -21.08 7.10
N ALA A 84 -4.81 -20.86 8.20
CA ALA A 84 -5.11 -21.41 9.52
C ALA A 84 -6.22 -20.66 10.26
N GLY A 85 -6.96 -19.75 9.59
CA GLY A 85 -8.11 -19.02 10.15
C GLY A 85 -7.73 -17.82 11.03
N ARG A 86 -6.49 -17.36 11.01
CA ARG A 86 -6.09 -16.15 11.73
C ARG A 86 -6.56 -14.90 10.99
N SER A 87 -6.88 -13.83 11.74
CA SER A 87 -7.15 -12.53 11.13
C SER A 87 -5.89 -11.91 10.52
N PHE A 88 -6.04 -10.90 9.64
CA PHE A 88 -4.91 -10.17 9.09
C PHE A 88 -4.00 -9.58 10.18
N LEU A 89 -4.57 -8.96 11.21
CA LEU A 89 -3.78 -8.42 12.32
C LEU A 89 -2.94 -9.52 13.00
N GLN A 90 -3.55 -10.67 13.31
CA GLN A 90 -2.84 -11.78 13.92
C GLN A 90 -1.74 -12.35 13.01
N ALA A 91 -1.99 -12.41 11.70
CA ALA A 91 -1.02 -12.91 10.74
C ALA A 91 0.19 -11.98 10.58
N GLN A 92 -0.02 -10.66 10.66
CA GLN A 92 1.00 -9.62 10.50
C GLN A 92 1.76 -9.30 11.82
N THR A 93 1.18 -9.62 12.98
CA THR A 93 1.78 -9.31 14.30
C THR A 93 3.27 -9.64 14.42
N PRO A 94 3.80 -10.79 13.95
CA PRO A 94 5.23 -11.08 14.08
C PRO A 94 6.15 -10.09 13.36
N LEU A 95 5.66 -9.46 12.30
CA LEU A 95 6.41 -8.45 11.54
C LEU A 95 6.35 -7.08 12.20
N LEU A 96 5.29 -6.80 12.94
CA LEU A 96 4.97 -5.46 13.45
C LEU A 96 5.25 -5.27 14.95
N LYS A 97 5.32 -6.35 15.72
CA LYS A 97 5.40 -6.33 17.20
C LYS A 97 6.59 -5.57 17.80
N HIS A 98 7.57 -5.22 17.00
CA HIS A 98 8.79 -4.53 17.44
C HIS A 98 8.69 -3.00 17.28
N TYR A 99 7.63 -2.52 16.65
CA TYR A 99 7.40 -1.11 16.37
C TYR A 99 6.25 -0.58 17.24
N ASP A 100 6.40 0.64 17.74
CA ASP A 100 5.28 1.39 18.29
C ASP A 100 4.47 2.08 17.17
N GLU A 101 3.38 2.76 17.54
CA GLU A 101 2.45 3.35 16.58
C GLU A 101 3.10 4.48 15.75
N LEU A 102 4.02 5.25 16.33
CA LEU A 102 4.72 6.32 15.62
C LEU A 102 5.78 5.75 14.68
N GLU A 103 6.53 4.76 15.14
CA GLU A 103 7.50 4.03 14.31
C GLU A 103 6.81 3.36 13.13
N LEU A 104 5.64 2.74 13.34
CA LEU A 104 4.83 2.15 12.24
C LEU A 104 4.44 3.20 11.20
N PHE A 105 4.06 4.40 11.64
CA PHE A 105 3.72 5.49 10.75
C PHE A 105 4.92 5.96 9.92
N GLU A 106 6.07 6.13 10.55
CA GLU A 106 7.29 6.57 9.85
C GLU A 106 7.77 5.53 8.83
N ILE A 107 7.88 4.25 9.21
CA ILE A 107 8.30 3.20 8.28
C ILE A 107 7.28 2.95 7.16
N TRP A 108 5.97 3.15 7.43
CA TRP A 108 4.96 3.14 6.38
C TRP A 108 5.21 4.26 5.37
N TRP A 109 5.52 5.47 5.83
CA TRP A 109 5.82 6.58 4.93
C TRP A 109 7.06 6.32 4.09
N GLU A 110 8.15 5.88 4.71
CA GLU A 110 9.38 5.48 4.00
C GLU A 110 9.12 4.39 2.95
N SER A 111 8.34 3.36 3.32
CA SER A 111 7.96 2.30 2.37
C SER A 111 7.10 2.82 1.22
N SER A 112 6.30 3.86 1.44
CA SER A 112 5.50 4.49 0.37
C SER A 112 6.38 5.24 -0.63
N LEU A 113 7.45 5.88 -0.16
CA LEU A 113 8.45 6.49 -1.04
C LEU A 113 9.19 5.43 -1.87
N ASP A 114 9.58 4.30 -1.25
CA ASP A 114 10.24 3.19 -1.94
C ASP A 114 9.35 2.54 -3.00
N VAL A 115 8.07 2.31 -2.70
CA VAL A 115 7.07 1.84 -3.69
C VAL A 115 7.01 2.80 -4.87
N ASN A 116 6.86 4.11 -4.63
CA ASN A 116 6.80 5.09 -5.70
C ASN A 116 8.08 5.08 -6.56
N GLU A 117 9.25 5.05 -5.95
CA GLU A 117 10.53 5.05 -6.67
C GLU A 117 10.66 3.80 -7.56
N LYS A 118 10.47 2.62 -7.00
CA LYS A 118 10.67 1.35 -7.69
C LYS A 118 9.64 1.14 -8.80
N TYR A 119 8.36 1.42 -8.53
CA TYR A 119 7.33 1.28 -9.55
C TYR A 119 7.45 2.33 -10.66
N SER A 120 7.86 3.56 -10.37
CA SER A 120 8.11 4.59 -11.38
C SER A 120 9.15 4.15 -12.42
N ASN A 121 10.10 3.31 -12.02
CA ASN A 121 11.19 2.81 -12.86
C ASN A 121 10.93 1.40 -13.44
N THR A 122 9.73 0.84 -13.21
CA THR A 122 9.37 -0.50 -13.66
C THR A 122 8.55 -0.43 -14.97
N ASP A 123 8.74 -1.42 -15.87
CA ASP A 123 7.88 -1.58 -17.05
C ASP A 123 6.42 -1.80 -16.60
N PRO A 124 5.49 -0.95 -17.02
CA PRO A 124 4.07 -1.07 -16.67
C PRO A 124 3.44 -2.43 -16.98
N LYS A 125 3.96 -3.13 -17.97
CA LYS A 125 3.45 -4.44 -18.44
C LYS A 125 4.17 -5.62 -17.78
N LYS A 126 5.25 -5.39 -17.02
CA LYS A 126 5.94 -6.47 -16.30
C LYS A 126 4.93 -7.28 -15.48
N ARG A 127 4.87 -8.59 -15.72
CA ARG A 127 4.05 -9.51 -14.92
C ARG A 127 4.75 -9.76 -13.60
N ILE A 128 4.01 -9.68 -12.52
CA ILE A 128 4.52 -9.87 -11.16
C ILE A 128 3.58 -10.77 -10.37
N LYS A 129 4.16 -11.51 -9.44
CA LYS A 129 3.43 -12.40 -8.54
C LYS A 129 2.68 -11.60 -7.49
N TRP A 130 1.54 -12.14 -7.05
CA TRP A 130 0.75 -11.61 -5.95
C TRP A 130 0.12 -12.75 -5.14
N ALA A 131 -0.55 -12.43 -4.02
CA ALA A 131 -1.28 -13.39 -3.19
C ALA A 131 -2.48 -14.06 -3.89
N GLY A 132 -2.87 -13.54 -5.04
CA GLY A 132 -3.86 -14.07 -5.98
C GLY A 132 -3.26 -14.26 -7.36
N PRO A 133 -4.04 -14.03 -8.44
CA PRO A 133 -3.53 -14.11 -9.81
C PRO A 133 -2.38 -13.11 -10.04
N GLU A 134 -1.45 -13.49 -10.93
CA GLU A 134 -0.43 -12.56 -11.40
C GLU A 134 -1.06 -11.34 -12.07
N MET A 135 -0.47 -10.19 -11.86
CA MET A 135 -0.95 -8.94 -12.42
C MET A 135 0.18 -8.14 -13.07
N SER A 136 -0.15 -7.11 -13.83
CA SER A 136 0.85 -6.17 -14.34
C SER A 136 1.37 -5.27 -13.20
N ALA A 137 2.60 -4.75 -13.33
CA ALA A 137 3.12 -3.76 -12.39
C ALA A 137 2.19 -2.53 -12.27
N ARG A 138 1.58 -2.11 -13.40
CA ARG A 138 0.56 -1.05 -13.37
C ARG A 138 -0.61 -1.41 -12.45
N SER A 139 -1.22 -2.58 -12.64
CA SER A 139 -2.34 -3.03 -11.81
C SER A 139 -1.96 -3.17 -10.35
N SER A 140 -0.74 -3.63 -10.08
CA SER A 140 -0.24 -3.80 -8.71
C SER A 140 -0.13 -2.47 -7.97
N VAL A 141 0.51 -1.45 -8.55
CA VAL A 141 0.62 -0.15 -7.87
C VAL A 141 -0.73 0.56 -7.79
N THR A 142 -1.64 0.34 -8.77
CA THR A 142 -3.02 0.85 -8.67
C THR A 142 -3.79 0.16 -7.53
N ALA A 143 -3.59 -1.14 -7.33
CA ALA A 143 -4.16 -1.85 -6.18
C ALA A 143 -3.60 -1.31 -4.85
N ARG A 144 -2.30 -1.00 -4.79
CA ARG A 144 -1.71 -0.33 -3.60
C ARG A 144 -2.32 1.06 -3.37
N GLN A 145 -2.55 1.83 -4.44
CA GLN A 145 -3.25 3.12 -4.35
C GLN A 145 -4.66 2.93 -3.78
N MET A 146 -5.42 1.97 -4.32
CA MET A 146 -6.78 1.65 -3.86
C MET A 146 -6.81 1.28 -2.36
N GLU A 147 -5.91 0.43 -1.90
CA GLU A 147 -5.79 0.04 -0.49
C GLU A 147 -5.46 1.25 0.40
N THR A 148 -4.49 2.06 -0.01
CA THR A 148 -4.11 3.28 0.73
C THR A 148 -5.25 4.29 0.76
N TRP A 149 -5.96 4.45 -0.37
CA TRP A 149 -7.13 5.32 -0.46
C TRP A 149 -8.28 4.82 0.43
N ALA A 150 -8.67 3.55 0.32
CA ALA A 150 -9.80 3.00 1.05
C ALA A 150 -9.55 2.97 2.58
N HIS A 151 -8.41 2.44 3.01
CA HIS A 151 -8.05 2.42 4.43
C HIS A 151 -7.76 3.82 4.97
N GLY A 152 -7.20 4.70 4.14
CA GLY A 152 -7.00 6.11 4.50
C GLY A 152 -8.31 6.83 4.76
N GLN A 153 -9.38 6.55 3.99
CA GLN A 153 -10.70 7.16 4.23
C GLN A 153 -11.22 6.88 5.64
N GLU A 154 -11.03 5.67 6.16
CA GLU A 154 -11.39 5.32 7.54
C GLU A 154 -10.70 6.23 8.58
N ILE A 155 -9.47 6.66 8.29
CA ILE A 155 -8.72 7.57 9.16
C ILE A 155 -9.27 8.99 9.06
N PHE A 156 -9.53 9.48 7.83
CA PHE A 156 -10.16 10.78 7.59
C PHE A 156 -11.49 10.87 8.33
N ASP A 157 -12.36 9.87 8.17
CA ASP A 157 -13.68 9.80 8.82
C ASP A 157 -13.54 9.76 10.34
N ARG A 158 -12.61 8.96 10.88
CA ARG A 158 -12.38 8.85 12.32
C ARG A 158 -11.91 10.14 12.96
N LEU A 159 -11.20 10.97 12.20
CA LEU A 159 -10.68 12.25 12.65
C LEU A 159 -11.59 13.43 12.30
N GLY A 160 -12.69 13.19 11.60
CA GLY A 160 -13.62 14.23 11.13
C GLY A 160 -12.99 15.18 10.11
N ALA A 161 -11.99 14.71 9.37
CA ALA A 161 -11.29 15.49 8.35
C ALA A 161 -11.90 15.27 6.97
N VAL A 162 -11.90 16.31 6.14
CA VAL A 162 -12.37 16.23 4.76
C VAL A 162 -11.21 15.84 3.85
N ARG A 163 -11.41 14.81 3.01
CA ARG A 163 -10.47 14.41 1.98
C ARG A 163 -10.82 15.11 0.67
N ASN A 164 -9.79 15.60 -0.01
CA ASN A 164 -9.93 16.17 -1.34
C ASN A 164 -9.44 15.15 -2.38
N ASP A 165 -10.38 14.44 -2.99
CA ASP A 165 -10.10 13.55 -4.11
C ASP A 165 -10.01 14.36 -5.42
N GLY A 166 -9.03 14.00 -6.26
CA GLY A 166 -8.83 14.60 -7.56
C GLY A 166 -8.82 13.52 -8.66
N ASP A 167 -8.42 13.92 -9.88
CA ASP A 167 -8.41 13.01 -11.04
C ASP A 167 -7.53 11.77 -10.86
N HIS A 168 -6.57 11.78 -9.92
CA HIS A 168 -5.68 10.66 -9.64
C HIS A 168 -6.40 9.39 -9.16
N ILE A 169 -7.64 9.50 -8.62
CA ILE A 169 -8.43 8.33 -8.22
C ILE A 169 -9.08 7.59 -9.39
N GLN A 170 -9.05 8.14 -10.61
CA GLN A 170 -9.64 7.49 -11.80
C GLN A 170 -9.04 6.10 -12.04
N ASN A 171 -7.76 5.91 -11.74
CA ASN A 171 -7.11 4.59 -11.85
C ASN A 171 -7.76 3.54 -10.93
N ILE A 172 -8.17 3.93 -9.72
CA ILE A 172 -8.88 3.07 -8.78
C ILE A 172 -10.24 2.65 -9.36
N ILE A 173 -10.98 3.61 -9.95
CA ILE A 173 -12.26 3.36 -10.58
C ILE A 173 -12.10 2.36 -11.74
N HIS A 174 -11.10 2.56 -12.60
CA HIS A 174 -10.80 1.63 -13.70
C HIS A 174 -10.46 0.22 -13.20
N LEU A 175 -9.68 0.10 -12.13
CA LEU A 175 -9.37 -1.19 -11.52
C LEU A 175 -10.63 -1.87 -11.02
N GLY A 176 -11.50 -1.14 -10.31
CA GLY A 176 -12.78 -1.64 -9.81
C GLY A 176 -13.66 -2.16 -10.94
N VAL A 177 -13.87 -1.37 -12.00
CA VAL A 177 -14.67 -1.78 -13.16
C VAL A 177 -14.08 -3.02 -13.84
N ALA A 178 -12.76 -3.09 -14.01
CA ALA A 178 -12.10 -4.23 -14.63
C ALA A 178 -12.25 -5.54 -13.83
N THR A 179 -12.42 -5.46 -12.50
CA THR A 179 -12.61 -6.64 -11.65
C THR A 179 -14.06 -7.15 -11.62
N PHE A 180 -15.05 -6.36 -12.05
CA PHE A 180 -16.45 -6.81 -12.17
C PHE A 180 -16.68 -7.72 -13.38
N GLY A 181 -15.72 -7.87 -14.27
CA GLY A 181 -15.82 -8.70 -15.47
C GLY A 181 -15.22 -10.11 -15.34
N TRP A 182 -14.89 -10.54 -14.12
CA TRP A 182 -14.31 -11.86 -13.83
C TRP A 182 -15.30 -12.76 -13.11
#